data_38b5cca8b0c92b64fc4c55b8dc97e87b
#
_entry.id   38b5cca8b0c92b64fc4c55b8dc97e87b
#
_cell.length_a   1.000
_cell.length_b   1.000
_cell.length_c   1.000
_cell.angle_alpha   90.00
_cell.angle_beta   90.00
_cell.angle_gamma   90.00
#
_symmetry.space_group_name_H-M   'P 1'
#
loop_
_entity.id
_entity.type
_entity.pdbx_description
1 polymer ?
#
loop_
_entity_poly.entity_id
_entity_poly.type
_entity_poly.pdbx_seq_one_letter_code
_entity_poly.pdbx_strand_id
1 'polypeptide(L)'
;MAKQYGMVIDTTRCMGCQTCAVACKVSNDVPGELYWAHVEGLEGDLYRPTGTFPKVKMNFRPTLCNHCAEPACVANCPTGAMAKREDNGAVVVDQDVCIGCGTCVNSCPYEVPQIDEEAGVSSKCTLCFDRLDNDHRPWCVQACPAEARIVGDLNDPEREVSKYIAATGAVPYLEEN
;
A
#
# COMPACT_ATOMS: atom_id res chain seq x y z
N MET A 1 18.39 -15.32 2.55
CA MET A 1 17.26 -14.96 3.44
C MET A 1 16.04 -14.80 2.57
N ALA A 2 14.83 -15.07 3.08
CA ALA A 2 13.60 -14.79 2.35
C ALA A 2 13.52 -13.27 2.09
N LYS A 3 12.99 -12.87 0.93
CA LYS A 3 12.77 -11.46 0.61
C LYS A 3 11.68 -10.88 1.51
N GLN A 4 11.77 -9.62 1.84
CA GLN A 4 10.70 -8.85 2.46
C GLN A 4 10.50 -7.58 1.66
N TYR A 5 9.56 -7.61 0.75
CA TYR A 5 9.22 -6.41 0.00
C TYR A 5 8.57 -5.36 0.88
N GLY A 6 9.02 -4.13 0.70
CA GLY A 6 8.45 -2.96 1.36
C GLY A 6 8.51 -1.73 0.48
N MET A 7 7.76 -0.70 0.87
CA MET A 7 7.70 0.56 0.14
C MET A 7 7.84 1.73 1.10
N VAL A 8 8.76 2.63 0.81
CA VAL A 8 8.83 3.95 1.43
C VAL A 8 8.00 4.93 0.61
N ILE A 9 7.27 5.79 1.30
CA ILE A 9 6.53 6.90 0.71
C ILE A 9 7.11 8.20 1.24
N ASP A 10 7.76 8.96 0.37
CA ASP A 10 8.24 10.30 0.68
C ASP A 10 7.10 11.32 0.53
N THR A 11 6.49 11.66 1.65
CA THR A 11 5.38 12.62 1.68
C THR A 11 5.79 14.03 1.32
N THR A 12 7.09 14.36 1.40
CA THR A 12 7.61 15.69 1.01
C THR A 12 7.64 15.87 -0.51
N ARG A 13 7.70 14.76 -1.25
CA ARG A 13 7.68 14.73 -2.72
C ARG A 13 6.28 14.52 -3.28
N CYS A 14 5.35 14.01 -2.48
CA CYS A 14 4.00 13.72 -2.95
C CYS A 14 3.24 15.03 -3.24
N MET A 15 2.72 15.16 -4.46
CA MET A 15 1.96 16.33 -4.91
C MET A 15 0.44 16.09 -4.97
N GLY A 16 -0.06 14.96 -4.46
CA GLY A 16 -1.50 14.67 -4.42
C GLY A 16 -2.16 14.37 -5.77
N CYS A 17 -1.41 14.07 -6.83
CA CYS A 17 -1.90 13.97 -8.20
C CYS A 17 -2.79 12.74 -8.51
N GLN A 18 -2.96 11.80 -7.58
CA GLN A 18 -3.75 10.56 -7.70
C GLN A 18 -3.27 9.58 -8.82
N THR A 19 -2.22 9.89 -9.58
CA THR A 19 -1.74 9.03 -10.69
C THR A 19 -1.47 7.60 -10.24
N CYS A 20 -0.96 7.41 -9.01
CA CYS A 20 -0.70 6.09 -8.43
C CYS A 20 -1.98 5.28 -8.19
N ALA A 21 -3.08 5.93 -7.79
CA ALA A 21 -4.38 5.30 -7.60
C ALA A 21 -4.99 4.87 -8.94
N VAL A 22 -4.96 5.76 -9.93
CA VAL A 22 -5.46 5.47 -11.28
C VAL A 22 -4.65 4.35 -11.94
N ALA A 23 -3.32 4.42 -11.89
CA ALA A 23 -2.44 3.38 -12.45
C ALA A 23 -2.68 2.02 -11.78
N CYS A 24 -2.85 2.00 -10.45
CA CYS A 24 -3.17 0.78 -9.72
C CYS A 24 -4.50 0.18 -10.19
N LYS A 25 -5.54 1.02 -10.28
CA LYS A 25 -6.90 0.60 -10.65
C LYS A 25 -6.95 0.01 -12.06
N VAL A 26 -6.37 0.71 -13.03
CA VAL A 26 -6.41 0.28 -14.44
C VAL A 26 -5.53 -0.94 -14.70
N SER A 27 -4.35 -1.00 -14.08
CA SER A 27 -3.39 -2.06 -14.38
C SER A 27 -3.61 -3.37 -13.60
N ASN A 28 -4.43 -3.34 -12.56
CA ASN A 28 -4.78 -4.53 -11.78
C ASN A 28 -6.27 -4.88 -11.88
N ASP A 29 -6.98 -4.30 -12.85
CA ASP A 29 -8.42 -4.53 -13.08
C ASP A 29 -9.24 -4.43 -11.78
N VAL A 30 -8.92 -3.44 -10.93
CA VAL A 30 -9.61 -3.26 -9.66
C VAL A 30 -11.05 -2.88 -9.92
N PRO A 31 -12.03 -3.71 -9.51
CA PRO A 31 -13.42 -3.56 -9.95
C PRO A 31 -14.12 -2.36 -9.32
N GLY A 32 -15.15 -1.89 -10.02
CA GLY A 32 -16.16 -0.98 -9.54
C GLY A 32 -15.63 0.25 -8.81
N GLU A 33 -16.10 0.42 -7.61
CA GLU A 33 -15.77 1.55 -6.73
C GLU A 33 -14.61 1.26 -5.77
N LEU A 34 -13.98 0.09 -5.87
CA LEU A 34 -12.85 -0.30 -5.02
C LEU A 34 -11.58 0.46 -5.39
N TYR A 35 -10.77 0.75 -4.40
CA TYR A 35 -9.45 1.40 -4.55
C TYR A 35 -8.40 0.73 -3.67
N TRP A 36 -7.44 0.03 -4.28
CA TRP A 36 -6.32 -0.57 -3.56
C TRP A 36 -5.28 0.44 -3.10
N ALA A 37 -5.30 1.62 -3.67
CA ALA A 37 -4.47 2.76 -3.30
C ALA A 37 -5.26 4.05 -3.49
N HIS A 38 -5.08 5.00 -2.58
CA HIS A 38 -5.63 6.35 -2.68
C HIS A 38 -4.64 7.36 -2.08
N VAL A 39 -4.94 8.64 -2.18
CA VAL A 39 -4.12 9.71 -1.60
C VAL A 39 -4.98 10.53 -0.67
N GLU A 40 -4.51 10.73 0.53
CA GLU A 40 -5.15 11.52 1.58
C GLU A 40 -4.48 12.87 1.77
N GLY A 41 -5.23 13.86 2.20
CA GLY A 41 -4.68 15.12 2.70
C GLY A 41 -4.29 14.99 4.17
N LEU A 42 -3.05 15.31 4.52
CA LEU A 42 -2.58 15.20 5.91
C LEU A 42 -3.22 16.22 6.85
N GLU A 43 -3.66 17.36 6.33
CA GLU A 43 -4.35 18.41 7.09
C GLU A 43 -5.89 18.30 7.03
N GLY A 44 -6.42 17.15 6.55
CA GLY A 44 -7.85 16.89 6.44
C GLY A 44 -8.33 16.76 4.99
N ASP A 45 -9.05 17.75 4.47
CA ASP A 45 -9.58 17.68 3.10
C ASP A 45 -8.46 17.71 2.04
N LEU A 46 -8.49 16.73 1.12
CA LEU A 46 -7.50 16.55 0.06
C LEU A 46 -7.29 17.81 -0.80
N TYR A 47 -8.32 18.61 -0.97
CA TYR A 47 -8.31 19.77 -1.88
C TYR A 47 -8.40 21.11 -1.16
N ARG A 48 -8.32 21.12 0.18
CA ARG A 48 -8.36 22.36 0.97
C ARG A 48 -7.02 22.62 1.61
N PRO A 49 -6.32 23.69 1.20
CA PRO A 49 -5.11 24.11 1.87
C PRO A 49 -5.42 24.63 3.26
N THR A 50 -4.50 24.44 4.20
CA THR A 50 -4.53 25.05 5.53
C THR A 50 -3.60 26.25 5.61
N GLY A 51 -3.82 27.08 6.65
CA GLY A 51 -3.06 28.30 6.85
C GLY A 51 -3.60 29.49 6.07
N THR A 52 -2.86 30.60 6.11
CA THR A 52 -3.20 31.87 5.43
C THR A 52 -2.01 32.32 4.61
N PHE A 53 -2.30 32.93 3.45
CA PHE A 53 -1.25 33.50 2.60
C PHE A 53 -0.32 34.45 3.38
N PRO A 54 1.01 34.36 3.25
CA PRO A 54 1.76 33.47 2.32
C PRO A 54 2.13 32.08 2.90
N LYS A 55 1.66 31.74 4.11
CA LYS A 55 1.98 30.46 4.80
C LYS A 55 0.89 29.41 4.58
N VAL A 56 0.64 29.08 3.34
CA VAL A 56 -0.32 28.03 2.95
C VAL A 56 0.39 26.68 2.91
N LYS A 57 -0.27 25.62 3.42
CA LYS A 57 0.23 24.24 3.42
C LYS A 57 -0.80 23.31 2.80
N MET A 58 -0.29 22.30 2.09
CA MET A 58 -1.09 21.25 1.49
C MET A 58 -0.17 20.02 1.32
N ASN A 59 -0.26 19.09 2.25
CA ASN A 59 0.56 17.88 2.28
C ASN A 59 -0.29 16.65 2.01
N PHE A 60 0.31 15.66 1.37
CA PHE A 60 -0.41 14.48 0.90
C PHE A 60 0.28 13.19 1.36
N ARG A 61 -0.53 12.18 1.65
CA ARG A 61 -0.08 10.84 1.96
C ARG A 61 -0.78 9.81 1.07
N PRO A 62 -0.06 9.12 0.20
CA PRO A 62 -0.57 7.95 -0.47
C PRO A 62 -0.76 6.80 0.52
N THR A 63 -1.96 6.23 0.56
CA THR A 63 -2.34 5.11 1.42
C THR A 63 -2.59 3.86 0.57
N LEU A 64 -2.08 2.73 1.03
CA LEU A 64 -2.21 1.40 0.43
C LEU A 64 -1.89 0.33 1.49
N CYS A 65 -1.99 -0.97 1.13
CA CYS A 65 -1.62 -2.04 2.05
C CYS A 65 -0.14 -1.97 2.45
N ASN A 66 0.14 -2.03 3.74
CA ASN A 66 1.51 -1.98 4.28
C ASN A 66 2.20 -3.35 4.27
N HIS A 67 1.50 -4.43 3.89
CA HIS A 67 2.04 -5.80 3.90
C HIS A 67 2.81 -6.10 5.20
N CYS A 68 2.15 -5.88 6.33
CA CYS A 68 2.69 -5.86 7.68
C CYS A 68 3.59 -7.06 7.99
N ALA A 69 4.53 -6.86 8.92
CA ALA A 69 5.36 -7.96 9.45
C ALA A 69 4.47 -8.99 10.18
N GLU A 70 3.55 -8.51 11.01
CA GLU A 70 2.55 -9.29 11.74
C GLU A 70 1.13 -8.85 11.33
N PRO A 71 0.60 -9.34 10.20
CA PRO A 71 -0.64 -8.83 9.66
C PRO A 71 -1.87 -9.31 10.45
N ALA A 72 -2.55 -8.40 11.14
CA ALA A 72 -3.77 -8.67 11.89
C ALA A 72 -4.88 -9.26 11.00
N CYS A 73 -4.94 -8.86 9.73
CA CYS A 73 -5.90 -9.42 8.76
C CYS A 73 -5.66 -10.89 8.44
N VAL A 74 -4.41 -11.37 8.53
CA VAL A 74 -4.07 -12.79 8.38
C VAL A 74 -4.42 -13.54 9.65
N ALA A 75 -4.02 -13.02 10.82
CA ALA A 75 -4.26 -13.65 12.10
C ALA A 75 -5.77 -13.87 12.39
N ASN A 76 -6.61 -12.96 11.91
CA ASN A 76 -8.06 -13.00 12.15
C ASN A 76 -8.87 -13.61 10.99
N CYS A 77 -8.25 -14.11 9.92
CA CYS A 77 -8.97 -14.69 8.81
C CYS A 77 -9.50 -16.09 9.17
N PRO A 78 -10.84 -16.31 9.24
CA PRO A 78 -11.40 -17.57 9.71
C PRO A 78 -11.18 -18.75 8.75
N THR A 79 -11.00 -18.45 7.45
CA THR A 79 -10.81 -19.47 6.40
C THR A 79 -9.35 -19.64 5.99
N GLY A 80 -8.45 -18.75 6.47
CA GLY A 80 -7.07 -18.73 6.01
C GLY A 80 -6.88 -18.17 4.59
N ALA A 81 -7.93 -17.60 3.99
CA ALA A 81 -7.85 -16.99 2.66
C ALA A 81 -6.85 -15.81 2.60
N MET A 82 -6.75 -15.06 3.71
CA MET A 82 -5.74 -14.01 3.84
C MET A 82 -4.44 -14.66 4.33
N ALA A 83 -3.37 -14.55 3.53
CA ALA A 83 -2.10 -15.18 3.84
C ALA A 83 -0.92 -14.25 3.57
N LYS A 84 0.15 -14.40 4.35
CA LYS A 84 1.45 -13.77 4.09
C LYS A 84 2.33 -14.77 3.34
N ARG A 85 2.87 -14.35 2.21
CA ARG A 85 3.79 -15.15 1.40
C ARG A 85 5.15 -15.25 2.10
N GLU A 86 5.69 -16.47 2.20
CA GLU A 86 6.98 -16.74 2.84
C GLU A 86 8.16 -16.32 1.97
N ASP A 87 7.99 -16.33 0.64
CA ASP A 87 9.05 -16.05 -0.33
C ASP A 87 9.39 -14.56 -0.47
N ASN A 88 8.40 -13.68 -0.26
CA ASN A 88 8.56 -12.24 -0.52
C ASN A 88 7.87 -11.31 0.47
N GLY A 89 7.17 -11.85 1.47
CA GLY A 89 6.51 -11.10 2.54
C GLY A 89 5.20 -10.39 2.14
N ALA A 90 4.75 -10.52 0.89
CA ALA A 90 3.49 -9.92 0.47
C ALA A 90 2.29 -10.60 1.15
N VAL A 91 1.34 -9.81 1.64
CA VAL A 91 0.06 -10.30 2.14
C VAL A 91 -0.93 -10.34 0.98
N VAL A 92 -1.51 -11.50 0.72
CA VAL A 92 -2.41 -11.75 -0.42
C VAL A 92 -3.72 -12.36 0.04
N VAL A 93 -4.73 -12.35 -0.83
CA VAL A 93 -6.02 -13.00 -0.64
C VAL A 93 -6.14 -14.12 -1.64
N ASP A 94 -6.43 -15.33 -1.16
CA ASP A 94 -6.92 -16.42 -2.00
C ASP A 94 -8.43 -16.24 -2.17
N GLN A 95 -8.85 -15.83 -3.35
CA GLN A 95 -10.25 -15.54 -3.63
C GLN A 95 -11.11 -16.80 -3.72
N ASP A 96 -10.53 -17.96 -4.02
CA ASP A 96 -11.26 -19.23 -4.09
C ASP A 96 -11.65 -19.75 -2.69
N VAL A 97 -10.93 -19.34 -1.67
CA VAL A 97 -11.14 -19.71 -0.25
C VAL A 97 -11.87 -18.60 0.53
N CYS A 98 -11.87 -17.37 0.00
CA CYS A 98 -12.45 -16.21 0.67
C CYS A 98 -13.98 -16.30 0.69
N ILE A 99 -14.59 -16.07 1.87
CA ILE A 99 -16.05 -16.07 2.06
C ILE A 99 -16.64 -14.65 2.22
N GLY A 100 -15.86 -13.60 1.98
CA GLY A 100 -16.33 -12.22 2.06
C GLY A 100 -16.81 -11.74 3.42
N CYS A 101 -16.41 -12.39 4.52
CA CYS A 101 -16.93 -12.11 5.87
C CYS A 101 -16.58 -10.73 6.46
N GLY A 102 -15.70 -9.96 5.83
CA GLY A 102 -15.30 -8.61 6.26
C GLY A 102 -14.37 -8.56 7.48
N THR A 103 -13.99 -9.69 8.09
CA THR A 103 -13.12 -9.70 9.28
C THR A 103 -11.78 -8.98 9.01
N CYS A 104 -11.19 -9.16 7.83
CA CYS A 104 -9.95 -8.49 7.44
C CYS A 104 -10.09 -6.97 7.33
N VAL A 105 -11.27 -6.47 6.95
CA VAL A 105 -11.59 -5.03 6.88
C VAL A 105 -11.58 -4.45 8.30
N ASN A 106 -12.29 -5.10 9.23
CA ASN A 106 -12.40 -4.65 10.61
C ASN A 106 -11.10 -4.80 11.43
N SER A 107 -10.22 -5.73 11.01
CA SER A 107 -8.94 -5.96 11.71
C SER A 107 -7.80 -5.08 11.21
N CYS A 108 -7.96 -4.40 10.08
CA CYS A 108 -6.88 -3.62 9.48
C CYS A 108 -6.81 -2.21 10.10
N PRO A 109 -5.71 -1.84 10.78
CA PRO A 109 -5.59 -0.51 11.35
C PRO A 109 -5.44 0.60 10.30
N TYR A 110 -5.21 0.21 9.04
CA TYR A 110 -5.06 1.11 7.89
C TYR A 110 -6.31 1.17 7.01
N GLU A 111 -7.36 0.42 7.34
CA GLU A 111 -8.64 0.36 6.60
C GLU A 111 -8.50 0.05 5.10
N VAL A 112 -7.51 -0.79 4.74
CA VAL A 112 -7.14 -1.03 3.32
C VAL A 112 -7.92 -2.16 2.65
N PRO A 113 -8.15 -3.33 3.29
CA PRO A 113 -8.96 -4.37 2.65
C PRO A 113 -10.39 -3.88 2.43
N GLN A 114 -10.94 -4.20 1.28
CA GLN A 114 -12.32 -3.89 0.91
C GLN A 114 -13.03 -5.16 0.52
N ILE A 115 -14.35 -5.18 0.55
CA ILE A 115 -15.14 -6.29 0.03
C ILE A 115 -15.63 -5.90 -1.38
N ASP A 116 -15.35 -6.76 -2.31
CA ASP A 116 -15.99 -6.74 -3.62
C ASP A 116 -17.37 -7.39 -3.46
N GLU A 117 -18.39 -6.59 -3.48
CA GLU A 117 -19.78 -7.07 -3.26
C GLU A 117 -20.28 -7.91 -4.43
N GLU A 118 -19.79 -7.68 -5.65
CA GLU A 118 -20.17 -8.44 -6.83
C GLU A 118 -19.52 -9.83 -6.82
N ALA A 119 -18.24 -9.91 -6.50
CA ALA A 119 -17.51 -11.16 -6.39
C ALA A 119 -17.74 -11.88 -5.04
N GLY A 120 -18.18 -11.16 -4.00
CA GLY A 120 -18.38 -11.70 -2.66
C GLY A 120 -17.08 -12.05 -1.92
N VAL A 121 -15.95 -11.40 -2.26
CA VAL A 121 -14.63 -11.69 -1.72
C VAL A 121 -13.88 -10.44 -1.29
N SER A 122 -12.84 -10.60 -0.47
CA SER A 122 -11.96 -9.49 -0.12
C SER A 122 -11.03 -9.12 -1.26
N SER A 123 -10.83 -7.81 -1.43
CA SER A 123 -9.98 -7.21 -2.46
C SER A 123 -9.02 -6.20 -1.82
N LYS A 124 -7.74 -6.25 -2.16
CA LYS A 124 -6.73 -5.32 -1.66
C LYS A 124 -5.45 -5.33 -2.48
N CYS A 125 -4.59 -4.34 -2.26
CA CYS A 125 -3.27 -4.26 -2.86
C CYS A 125 -2.47 -5.57 -2.70
N THR A 126 -1.87 -6.04 -3.78
CA THR A 126 -0.99 -7.24 -3.84
C THR A 126 0.50 -6.87 -3.75
N LEU A 127 0.85 -5.60 -3.62
CA LEU A 127 2.20 -5.04 -3.81
C LEU A 127 2.74 -5.25 -5.24
N CYS A 128 1.91 -5.72 -6.16
CA CYS A 128 2.31 -6.15 -7.49
C CYS A 128 3.51 -7.13 -7.41
N PHE A 129 3.45 -8.10 -6.49
CA PHE A 129 4.58 -9.02 -6.23
C PHE A 129 5.03 -9.76 -7.49
N ASP A 130 4.11 -10.11 -8.39
CA ASP A 130 4.45 -10.74 -9.67
C ASP A 130 5.41 -9.88 -10.50
N ARG A 131 5.25 -8.55 -10.44
CA ARG A 131 6.15 -7.61 -11.09
C ARG A 131 7.48 -7.52 -10.38
N LEU A 132 7.45 -7.42 -9.05
CA LEU A 132 8.67 -7.35 -8.22
C LEU A 132 9.52 -8.61 -8.34
N ASP A 133 8.89 -9.78 -8.41
CA ASP A 133 9.58 -11.06 -8.61
C ASP A 133 10.26 -11.16 -9.99
N ASN A 134 9.83 -10.35 -10.96
CA ASN A 134 10.43 -10.22 -12.29
C ASN A 134 11.24 -8.90 -12.45
N ASP A 135 11.72 -8.32 -11.38
CA ASP A 135 12.50 -7.06 -11.35
C ASP A 135 11.79 -5.84 -12.00
N HIS A 136 10.47 -5.86 -12.03
CA HIS A 136 9.66 -4.73 -12.49
C HIS A 136 9.09 -3.95 -11.32
N ARG A 137 9.03 -2.62 -11.45
CA ARG A 137 8.40 -1.76 -10.44
C ARG A 137 6.88 -1.97 -10.41
N PRO A 138 6.23 -1.94 -9.22
CA PRO A 138 4.77 -1.84 -9.11
C PRO A 138 4.21 -0.68 -9.94
N TRP A 139 3.01 -0.83 -10.46
CA TRP A 139 2.42 0.18 -11.34
C TRP A 139 2.33 1.56 -10.68
N CYS A 140 1.94 1.63 -9.41
CA CYS A 140 1.85 2.87 -8.67
C CYS A 140 3.21 3.54 -8.43
N VAL A 141 4.31 2.79 -8.42
CA VAL A 141 5.68 3.31 -8.34
C VAL A 141 6.11 3.82 -9.71
N GLN A 142 5.90 3.01 -10.75
CA GLN A 142 6.30 3.35 -12.11
C GLN A 142 5.60 4.61 -12.64
N ALA A 143 4.33 4.79 -12.27
CA ALA A 143 3.51 5.91 -12.72
C ALA A 143 3.69 7.19 -11.88
N CYS A 144 4.47 7.16 -10.80
CA CYS A 144 4.61 8.31 -9.92
C CYS A 144 5.48 9.41 -10.54
N PRO A 145 4.93 10.58 -10.94
CA PRO A 145 5.73 11.62 -11.61
C PRO A 145 6.69 12.34 -10.65
N ALA A 146 6.42 12.27 -9.34
CA ALA A 146 7.26 12.87 -8.30
C ALA A 146 8.30 11.90 -7.73
N GLU A 147 8.31 10.63 -8.19
CA GLU A 147 9.15 9.57 -7.64
C GLU A 147 9.09 9.48 -6.10
N ALA A 148 7.90 9.74 -5.55
CA ALA A 148 7.65 9.75 -4.11
C ALA A 148 7.54 8.34 -3.51
N ARG A 149 7.62 7.28 -4.32
CA ARG A 149 7.47 5.89 -3.91
C ARG A 149 8.71 5.10 -4.26
N ILE A 150 9.40 4.58 -3.24
CA ILE A 150 10.61 3.77 -3.36
C ILE A 150 10.30 2.37 -2.86
N VAL A 151 10.52 1.34 -3.67
CA VAL A 151 10.15 -0.04 -3.36
C VAL A 151 11.34 -0.98 -3.53
N GLY A 152 11.38 -2.04 -2.76
CA GLY A 152 12.39 -3.09 -2.90
C GLY A 152 12.38 -4.08 -1.75
N ASP A 153 13.37 -4.95 -1.75
CA ASP A 153 13.60 -5.89 -0.66
C ASP A 153 14.26 -5.17 0.51
N LEU A 154 13.58 -5.12 1.65
CA LEU A 154 14.07 -4.49 2.88
C LEU A 154 15.23 -5.28 3.53
N ASN A 155 15.36 -6.57 3.21
CA ASN A 155 16.43 -7.41 3.70
C ASN A 155 17.74 -7.28 2.89
N ASP A 156 17.70 -6.59 1.76
CA ASP A 156 18.86 -6.33 0.92
C ASP A 156 19.36 -4.87 1.15
N PRO A 157 20.51 -4.68 1.82
CA PRO A 157 21.04 -3.35 2.12
C PRO A 157 21.47 -2.57 0.87
N GLU A 158 21.69 -3.27 -0.26
CA GLU A 158 22.10 -2.64 -1.51
C GLU A 158 20.91 -2.07 -2.32
N ARG A 159 19.69 -2.44 -1.97
CA ARG A 159 18.49 -1.91 -2.63
C ARG A 159 18.25 -0.44 -2.30
N GLU A 160 17.68 0.26 -3.27
CA GLU A 160 17.36 1.69 -3.17
C GLU A 160 16.51 2.01 -1.93
N VAL A 161 15.51 1.17 -1.62
CA VAL A 161 14.63 1.35 -0.46
C VAL A 161 15.41 1.32 0.85
N SER A 162 16.33 0.37 1.03
CA SER A 162 17.11 0.23 2.25
C SER A 162 18.10 1.39 2.41
N LYS A 163 18.76 1.81 1.33
CA LYS A 163 19.62 3.01 1.30
C LYS A 163 18.84 4.27 1.61
N TYR A 164 17.63 4.39 1.09
CA TYR A 164 16.78 5.54 1.35
C TYR A 164 16.35 5.62 2.83
N ILE A 165 15.93 4.48 3.42
CA ILE A 165 15.61 4.39 4.85
C ILE A 165 16.81 4.82 5.71
N ALA A 166 18.00 4.28 5.43
CA ALA A 166 19.20 4.61 6.16
C ALA A 166 19.59 6.10 6.06
N ALA A 167 19.36 6.72 4.91
CA ALA A 167 19.70 8.12 4.67
C ALA A 167 18.70 9.11 5.27
N THR A 168 17.42 8.74 5.37
CA THR A 168 16.34 9.64 5.78
C THR A 168 15.79 9.38 7.18
N GLY A 169 16.10 8.21 7.76
CA GLY A 169 15.51 7.77 9.02
C GLY A 169 14.00 7.49 8.89
N ALA A 170 13.54 7.08 7.71
CA ALA A 170 12.13 6.73 7.50
C ALA A 170 11.70 5.62 8.46
N VAL A 171 10.55 5.80 9.10
CA VAL A 171 9.97 4.90 10.09
C VAL A 171 8.72 4.23 9.54
N PRO A 172 8.33 3.04 10.06
CA PRO A 172 7.07 2.44 9.72
C PRO A 172 5.88 3.37 10.01
N TYR A 173 4.89 3.34 9.14
CA TYR A 173 3.64 4.03 9.39
C TYR A 173 2.82 3.25 10.42
N LEU A 174 2.46 3.89 11.55
CA LEU A 174 1.91 3.26 12.75
C LEU A 174 2.87 2.16 13.28
N GLU A 175 3.89 2.57 14.03
CA GLU A 175 4.97 1.70 14.54
C GLU A 175 4.50 0.49 15.37
N GLU A 176 3.25 0.48 15.82
CA GLU A 176 2.69 -0.57 16.67
C GLU A 176 2.21 -1.82 15.88
N ASN A 177 2.40 -1.86 14.53
CA ASN A 177 1.88 -2.95 13.68
C ASN A 177 2.92 -3.57 12.75
#